data_52ad86a327ee22dea0b564e78eff0a05
#
_entry.id   52ad86a327ee22dea0b564e78eff0a05
#
_cell.length_a   1.000
_cell.length_b   1.000
_cell.length_c   1.000
_cell.angle_alpha   90.00
_cell.angle_beta   90.00
_cell.angle_gamma   90.00
#
_symmetry.space_group_name_H-M   'P 1'
#
loop_
_entity.id
_entity.type
_entity.pdbx_description
1 polymer ?
#
loop_
_entity_poly.entity_id
_entity_poly.type
_entity_poly.pdbx_seq_one_letter_code
_entity_poly.pdbx_strand_id
1 'polypeptide(L)'
;MAERKYYTAPDVAERAIRGCWPELNFRLGEQIGHGGMSDVYKLAAGGRVEAFKVTNSAARADTPELFEDLCWRGANELEYARRMSEAGCGVKVYDTAEFALSDSDSNRRLFLIRMEYLQSLPKYLEQLQEAERTATVLAALESVAKAIQKMEKEKTLHRDIKPENILVKNCGASPEFFLTDFGLARPNYLESKMDNFSISGTGCYRSPELLEGREIVGNKSDIYSLGVSLYKLLVHKGKKRLQFDPLIFAHQVDQYKDVPDDILEVILALTKNDPQERLSPQKAATALHRALLVHDKERYAAEVDLALYALRGHCDNANELVNSLPRGAAATLLAAAAALQHKDIKTARQLLAGSDHPACWFYLAGVIPEQAQSLLERAARAGYAPARAALLGLPRNPQKQLAALRAALQQL
;
A
#
# COMPACT_ATOMS: atom_id res chain seq x y z
N MET A 1 -4.22 13.87 34.85
CA MET A 1 -4.10 14.25 33.43
C MET A 1 -2.62 14.44 33.16
N ALA A 2 -2.02 13.63 32.26
CA ALA A 2 -0.61 13.88 31.88
C ALA A 2 -0.55 15.24 31.16
N GLU A 3 0.36 16.13 31.59
CA GLU A 3 0.62 17.38 30.90
C GLU A 3 0.91 17.09 29.43
N ARG A 4 0.11 17.66 28.52
CA ARG A 4 0.37 17.57 27.07
C ARG A 4 1.65 18.35 26.81
N LYS A 5 2.70 17.65 26.38
CA LYS A 5 3.98 18.26 26.05
C LYS A 5 3.89 18.75 24.60
N TYR A 6 3.94 20.06 24.40
CA TYR A 6 3.99 20.69 23.09
C TYR A 6 5.44 20.97 22.69
N TYR A 7 5.78 20.80 21.42
CA TYR A 7 6.99 21.40 20.85
C TYR A 7 6.74 22.83 20.42
N THR A 8 5.52 23.13 19.99
CA THR A 8 5.05 24.46 19.65
C THR A 8 3.71 24.69 20.36
N ALA A 9 3.68 25.58 21.33
CA ALA A 9 2.45 25.89 22.07
C ALA A 9 1.37 26.46 21.12
N PRO A 10 0.06 26.22 21.40
CA PRO A 10 -1.04 26.64 20.52
C PRO A 10 -1.03 28.15 20.19
N ASP A 11 -0.69 29.02 21.15
CA ASP A 11 -0.60 30.46 20.95
C ASP A 11 0.53 30.85 19.98
N VAL A 12 1.67 30.16 20.06
CA VAL A 12 2.80 30.33 19.13
C VAL A 12 2.42 29.83 17.74
N ALA A 13 1.74 28.66 17.64
CA ALA A 13 1.23 28.15 16.38
C ALA A 13 0.23 29.12 15.75
N GLU A 14 -0.72 29.64 16.52
CA GLU A 14 -1.70 30.61 16.04
C GLU A 14 -1.04 31.92 15.55
N ARG A 15 -0.03 32.45 16.27
CA ARG A 15 0.75 33.62 15.84
C ARG A 15 1.44 33.36 14.50
N ALA A 16 2.04 32.18 14.33
CA ALA A 16 2.70 31.81 13.07
C ALA A 16 1.72 31.72 11.92
N ILE A 17 0.53 31.12 12.13
CA ILE A 17 -0.52 31.03 11.11
C ILE A 17 -0.96 32.44 10.68
N ARG A 18 -1.24 33.32 11.62
CA ARG A 18 -1.64 34.73 11.35
C ARG A 18 -0.55 35.51 10.63
N GLY A 19 0.71 35.22 10.94
CA GLY A 19 1.84 35.86 10.27
C GLY A 19 2.03 35.44 8.83
N CYS A 20 1.84 34.15 8.54
CA CYS A 20 2.01 33.59 7.19
C CYS A 20 0.78 33.76 6.29
N TRP A 21 -0.41 33.69 6.88
CA TRP A 21 -1.69 33.77 6.15
C TRP A 21 -2.64 34.78 6.83
N PRO A 22 -2.35 36.09 6.78
CA PRO A 22 -3.13 37.12 7.47
C PRO A 22 -4.58 37.21 6.98
N GLU A 23 -4.85 36.83 5.74
CA GLU A 23 -6.19 36.81 5.15
C GLU A 23 -7.02 35.58 5.57
N LEU A 24 -6.38 34.58 6.20
CA LEU A 24 -7.06 33.35 6.59
C LEU A 24 -7.92 33.58 7.83
N ASN A 25 -9.23 33.55 7.67
CA ASN A 25 -10.14 33.51 8.81
C ASN A 25 -10.22 32.09 9.35
N PHE A 26 -9.64 31.82 10.50
CA PHE A 26 -9.54 30.49 11.08
C PHE A 26 -9.76 30.48 12.59
N ARG A 27 -10.06 29.28 13.08
CA ARG A 27 -10.03 28.92 14.49
C ARG A 27 -9.10 27.72 14.66
N LEU A 28 -8.05 27.88 15.47
CA LEU A 28 -7.19 26.77 15.86
C LEU A 28 -7.95 25.86 16.84
N GLY A 29 -8.00 24.57 16.52
CA GLY A 29 -8.66 23.56 17.32
C GLY A 29 -7.67 22.74 18.17
N GLU A 30 -8.06 21.52 18.47
CA GLU A 30 -7.27 20.60 19.28
C GLU A 30 -5.99 20.12 18.56
N GLN A 31 -4.97 19.78 19.36
CA GLN A 31 -3.81 19.04 18.89
C GLN A 31 -4.23 17.59 18.58
N ILE A 32 -4.03 17.18 17.34
CA ILE A 32 -4.42 15.84 16.82
C ILE A 32 -3.24 14.91 16.61
N GLY A 33 -2.01 15.45 16.63
CA GLY A 33 -0.78 14.69 16.48
C GLY A 33 0.38 15.34 17.20
N HIS A 34 1.30 14.51 17.68
CA HIS A 34 2.53 14.93 18.32
C HIS A 34 3.62 13.91 17.96
N GLY A 35 4.71 14.36 17.37
CA GLY A 35 5.80 13.46 16.97
C GLY A 35 7.08 14.20 16.64
N GLY A 36 8.20 13.55 16.93
CA GLY A 36 9.53 14.04 16.58
C GLY A 36 9.82 15.46 17.07
N MET A 37 9.51 16.45 16.26
CA MET A 37 9.68 17.88 16.52
C MET A 37 8.47 18.68 16.02
N SER A 38 7.37 18.01 15.73
CA SER A 38 6.18 18.59 15.10
C SER A 38 4.96 18.38 15.95
N ASP A 39 4.10 19.38 15.96
CA ASP A 39 2.74 19.30 16.46
C ASP A 39 1.76 19.46 15.29
N VAL A 40 0.68 18.71 15.32
CA VAL A 40 -0.38 18.80 14.32
C VAL A 40 -1.66 19.24 15.00
N TYR A 41 -2.24 20.31 14.49
CA TYR A 41 -3.46 20.91 14.99
C TYR A 41 -4.59 20.76 13.99
N LYS A 42 -5.82 20.64 14.49
CA LYS A 42 -7.01 20.78 13.68
C LYS A 42 -7.28 22.27 13.46
N LEU A 43 -7.60 22.65 12.23
CA LEU A 43 -7.86 24.03 11.84
C LEU A 43 -9.25 24.12 11.20
N ALA A 44 -10.12 24.97 11.72
CA ALA A 44 -11.37 25.32 11.05
C ALA A 44 -11.15 26.63 10.27
N ALA A 45 -11.22 26.58 8.94
CA ALA A 45 -11.00 27.72 8.06
C ALA A 45 -11.97 27.71 6.88
N GLY A 46 -12.64 28.81 6.62
CA GLY A 46 -13.51 28.97 5.44
C GLY A 46 -14.61 27.91 5.33
N GLY A 47 -15.16 27.43 6.46
CA GLY A 47 -16.17 26.37 6.51
C GLY A 47 -15.62 24.95 6.30
N ARG A 48 -14.31 24.77 6.21
CA ARG A 48 -13.62 23.48 6.09
C ARG A 48 -12.84 23.16 7.35
N VAL A 49 -12.59 21.86 7.54
CA VAL A 49 -11.64 21.40 8.55
C VAL A 49 -10.36 20.99 7.84
N GLU A 50 -9.25 21.56 8.26
CA GLU A 50 -7.91 21.32 7.75
C GLU A 50 -7.00 20.80 8.86
N ALA A 51 -5.89 20.18 8.50
CA ALA A 51 -4.80 19.88 9.41
C ALA A 51 -3.65 20.87 9.22
N PHE A 52 -3.07 21.26 10.33
CA PHE A 52 -1.98 22.22 10.36
C PHE A 52 -0.79 21.63 11.11
N LYS A 53 0.27 21.28 10.38
CA LYS A 53 1.50 20.74 10.95
C LYS A 53 2.49 21.89 11.16
N VAL A 54 3.06 21.94 12.37
CA VAL A 54 4.09 22.90 12.76
C VAL A 54 5.31 22.14 13.20
N THR A 55 6.42 22.28 12.48
CA THR A 55 7.72 21.71 12.83
C THR A 55 8.61 22.79 13.41
N ASN A 56 9.14 22.59 14.61
CA ASN A 56 9.95 23.55 15.35
C ASN A 56 11.42 23.13 15.34
N SER A 57 12.26 23.84 14.58
CA SER A 57 13.68 23.56 14.45
C SER A 57 14.48 23.69 15.76
N ALA A 58 14.02 24.53 16.68
CA ALA A 58 14.73 24.76 17.95
C ALA A 58 14.32 23.80 19.08
N ALA A 59 13.27 22.98 18.88
CA ALA A 59 12.70 22.15 19.95
C ALA A 59 13.71 21.16 20.58
N ARG A 60 14.78 20.80 19.86
CA ARG A 60 15.82 19.85 20.29
C ARG A 60 17.24 20.27 19.88
N ALA A 61 17.44 21.52 19.48
CA ALA A 61 18.74 21.98 19.00
C ALA A 61 19.61 22.41 20.20
N ASP A 62 20.54 21.55 20.59
CA ASP A 62 21.51 21.81 21.65
C ASP A 62 22.84 22.38 21.10
N THR A 63 23.04 22.31 19.78
CA THR A 63 24.23 22.85 19.09
C THR A 63 23.82 23.60 17.79
N PRO A 64 24.66 24.55 17.30
CA PRO A 64 24.41 25.24 16.04
C PRO A 64 24.28 24.30 14.84
N GLU A 65 25.12 23.25 14.77
CA GLU A 65 25.12 22.29 13.67
C GLU A 65 23.81 21.49 13.65
N LEU A 66 23.32 21.12 14.83
CA LEU A 66 22.04 20.45 14.96
C LEU A 66 20.89 21.37 14.55
N PHE A 67 20.95 22.64 14.92
CA PHE A 67 19.94 23.63 14.51
C PHE A 67 19.88 23.79 12.99
N GLU A 68 21.02 23.86 12.32
CA GLU A 68 21.10 23.92 10.85
C GLU A 68 20.53 22.65 10.20
N ASP A 69 20.87 21.45 10.71
CA ASP A 69 20.30 20.19 10.20
C ASP A 69 18.78 20.16 10.38
N LEU A 70 18.26 20.60 11.51
CA LEU A 70 16.83 20.64 11.78
C LEU A 70 16.10 21.67 10.90
N CYS A 71 16.70 22.81 10.63
CA CYS A 71 16.20 23.81 9.69
C CYS A 71 16.15 23.24 8.26
N TRP A 72 17.24 22.58 7.84
CA TRP A 72 17.29 21.92 6.53
C TRP A 72 16.20 20.85 6.40
N ARG A 73 15.98 20.03 7.44
CA ARG A 73 14.91 19.01 7.45
C ARG A 73 13.52 19.65 7.35
N GLY A 74 13.27 20.73 8.07
CA GLY A 74 12.01 21.45 8.02
C GLY A 74 11.72 22.01 6.62
N ALA A 75 12.71 22.70 6.02
CA ALA A 75 12.58 23.22 4.66
C ALA A 75 12.36 22.11 3.63
N ASN A 76 13.11 21.00 3.75
CA ASN A 76 13.00 19.83 2.92
C ASN A 76 11.62 19.17 3.05
N GLU A 77 11.06 19.11 4.26
CA GLU A 77 9.71 18.60 4.49
C GLU A 77 8.65 19.40 3.74
N LEU A 78 8.76 20.76 3.74
CA LEU A 78 7.83 21.61 2.99
C LEU A 78 7.86 21.31 1.49
N GLU A 79 9.07 21.18 0.94
CA GLU A 79 9.26 20.89 -0.48
C GLU A 79 8.67 19.53 -0.86
N TYR A 80 9.05 18.47 -0.12
CA TYR A 80 8.56 17.12 -0.43
C TYR A 80 7.07 16.95 -0.18
N ALA A 81 6.51 17.56 0.87
CA ALA A 81 5.09 17.51 1.12
C ALA A 81 4.28 18.09 -0.04
N ARG A 82 4.70 19.25 -0.58
CA ARG A 82 4.06 19.89 -1.74
C ARG A 82 4.23 19.01 -2.99
N ARG A 83 5.46 18.63 -3.30
CA ARG A 83 5.80 17.83 -4.48
C ARG A 83 5.06 16.48 -4.50
N MET A 84 4.99 15.78 -3.36
CA MET A 84 4.29 14.49 -3.27
C MET A 84 2.77 14.65 -3.30
N SER A 85 2.24 15.76 -2.78
CA SER A 85 0.84 16.13 -2.94
C SER A 85 0.47 16.33 -4.42
N GLU A 86 1.28 17.08 -5.17
CA GLU A 86 1.10 17.33 -6.61
C GLU A 86 1.22 16.05 -7.45
N ALA A 87 2.15 15.16 -7.09
CA ALA A 87 2.31 13.84 -7.72
C ALA A 87 1.19 12.85 -7.36
N GLY A 88 0.28 13.20 -6.43
CA GLY A 88 -0.77 12.31 -5.95
C GLY A 88 -0.26 11.09 -5.18
N CYS A 89 0.88 11.23 -4.49
CA CYS A 89 1.47 10.22 -3.61
C CYS A 89 1.20 10.53 -2.14
N GLY A 90 1.02 11.81 -1.79
CA GLY A 90 0.83 12.30 -0.43
C GLY A 90 -0.54 12.93 -0.21
N VAL A 91 -0.83 13.23 1.06
CA VAL A 91 -2.01 14.00 1.45
C VAL A 91 -2.03 15.34 0.71
N LYS A 92 -3.22 15.84 0.41
CA LYS A 92 -3.38 17.13 -0.27
C LYS A 92 -2.84 18.26 0.60
N VAL A 93 -1.81 18.95 0.13
CA VAL A 93 -1.23 20.15 0.72
C VAL A 93 -1.89 21.38 0.08
N TYR A 94 -2.42 22.26 0.90
CA TYR A 94 -3.02 23.52 0.44
C TYR A 94 -1.98 24.63 0.33
N ASP A 95 -1.07 24.70 1.32
CA ASP A 95 0.02 25.66 1.32
C ASP A 95 1.12 25.28 2.33
N THR A 96 2.28 25.88 2.16
CA THR A 96 3.44 25.72 3.05
C THR A 96 4.08 27.09 3.30
N ALA A 97 4.60 27.30 4.50
CA ALA A 97 5.30 28.52 4.84
C ALA A 97 6.43 28.30 5.85
N GLU A 98 7.34 29.23 5.91
CA GLU A 98 8.38 29.34 6.94
C GLU A 98 8.12 30.60 7.76
N PHE A 99 8.21 30.49 9.09
CA PHE A 99 7.99 31.59 10.00
C PHE A 99 9.16 31.73 10.98
N ALA A 100 9.79 32.89 11.01
CA ALA A 100 10.84 33.20 11.97
C ALA A 100 10.21 33.79 13.26
N LEU A 101 10.52 33.17 14.40
CA LEU A 101 10.16 33.71 15.70
C LEU A 101 11.26 34.68 16.13
N SER A 102 10.92 35.97 16.20
CA SER A 102 11.80 37.01 16.74
C SER A 102 11.61 37.11 18.26
N ASP A 103 12.05 36.14 19.02
CA ASP A 103 12.18 36.25 20.45
C ASP A 103 13.64 36.59 20.80
N SER A 104 13.84 37.43 21.83
CA SER A 104 15.11 38.06 22.18
C SER A 104 16.31 37.12 22.39
N ASP A 105 16.13 35.82 22.45
CA ASP A 105 17.16 34.82 22.79
C ASP A 105 17.31 33.63 21.83
N SER A 106 16.52 33.51 20.74
CA SER A 106 16.69 32.39 19.84
C SER A 106 16.18 32.64 18.43
N ASN A 107 17.02 32.37 17.42
CA ASN A 107 16.68 32.31 16.00
C ASN A 107 15.81 31.07 15.69
N ARG A 108 14.59 31.02 16.24
CA ARG A 108 13.70 29.86 15.99
C ARG A 108 13.03 29.98 14.63
N ARG A 109 13.03 28.90 13.87
CA ARG A 109 12.28 28.79 12.63
C ARG A 109 11.19 27.73 12.78
N LEU A 110 9.98 28.08 12.37
CA LEU A 110 8.85 27.18 12.27
C LEU A 110 8.58 26.89 10.80
N PHE A 111 8.39 25.61 10.49
CA PHE A 111 8.01 25.12 9.17
C PHE A 111 6.56 24.64 9.22
N LEU A 112 5.74 25.19 8.34
CA LEU A 112 4.30 25.15 8.44
C LEU A 112 3.71 24.48 7.22
N ILE A 113 2.87 23.47 7.43
CA ILE A 113 2.15 22.78 6.36
C ILE A 113 0.66 22.85 6.64
N ARG A 114 -0.09 23.44 5.70
CA ARG A 114 -1.54 23.46 5.70
C ARG A 114 -2.06 22.42 4.73
N MET A 115 -2.79 21.41 5.22
CA MET A 115 -3.15 20.23 4.45
C MET A 115 -4.57 19.74 4.75
N GLU A 116 -5.08 18.84 3.93
CA GLU A 116 -6.37 18.19 4.14
C GLU A 116 -6.37 17.44 5.48
N TYR A 117 -7.44 17.62 6.26
CA TYR A 117 -7.64 16.88 7.50
C TYR A 117 -8.15 15.48 7.20
N LEU A 118 -7.34 14.48 7.47
CA LEU A 118 -7.65 13.08 7.31
C LEU A 118 -7.34 12.32 8.61
N GLN A 119 -7.99 11.18 8.78
CA GLN A 119 -7.77 10.30 9.92
C GLN A 119 -6.61 9.35 9.63
N SER A 120 -5.79 9.01 10.63
CA SER A 120 -4.73 8.00 10.46
C SER A 120 -5.32 6.60 10.33
N LEU A 121 -4.63 5.72 9.57
CA LEU A 121 -5.06 4.34 9.34
C LEU A 121 -5.34 3.57 10.64
N PRO A 122 -4.47 3.60 11.70
CA PRO A 122 -4.77 2.93 12.94
C PRO A 122 -6.11 3.37 13.57
N LYS A 123 -6.35 4.69 13.60
CA LYS A 123 -7.60 5.26 14.11
C LYS A 123 -8.83 4.84 13.30
N TYR A 124 -8.68 4.77 11.98
CA TYR A 124 -9.74 4.32 11.08
C TYR A 124 -10.08 2.85 11.31
N LEU A 125 -9.05 1.99 11.44
CA LEU A 125 -9.22 0.56 11.68
C LEU A 125 -9.91 0.24 13.02
N GLU A 126 -9.77 1.09 14.05
CA GLU A 126 -10.49 0.94 15.33
C GLU A 126 -12.02 1.01 15.18
N GLN A 127 -12.50 1.67 14.13
CA GLN A 127 -13.94 1.86 13.85
C GLN A 127 -14.54 0.72 13.01
N LEU A 128 -13.69 -0.13 12.40
CA LEU A 128 -14.12 -1.20 11.52
C LEU A 128 -14.36 -2.50 12.30
N GLN A 129 -15.27 -3.31 11.78
CA GLN A 129 -15.43 -4.69 12.23
C GLN A 129 -14.23 -5.54 11.80
N GLU A 130 -13.94 -6.60 12.52
CA GLU A 130 -12.78 -7.48 12.27
C GLU A 130 -12.77 -8.04 10.84
N ALA A 131 -13.95 -8.37 10.30
CA ALA A 131 -14.09 -8.89 8.93
C ALA A 131 -13.65 -7.90 7.84
N GLU A 132 -13.77 -6.58 8.09
CA GLU A 132 -13.42 -5.53 7.13
C GLU A 132 -11.95 -5.12 7.22
N ARG A 133 -11.30 -5.38 8.37
CA ARG A 133 -9.94 -4.90 8.65
C ARG A 133 -8.90 -5.43 7.70
N THR A 134 -8.91 -6.74 7.41
CA THR A 134 -7.91 -7.38 6.56
C THR A 134 -7.92 -6.77 5.15
N ALA A 135 -9.09 -6.70 4.52
CA ALA A 135 -9.23 -6.10 3.20
C ALA A 135 -8.82 -4.62 3.19
N THR A 136 -9.24 -3.86 4.22
CA THR A 136 -8.87 -2.44 4.36
C THR A 136 -7.36 -2.24 4.52
N VAL A 137 -6.69 -3.06 5.33
CA VAL A 137 -5.23 -3.00 5.51
C VAL A 137 -4.52 -3.30 4.19
N LEU A 138 -4.94 -4.35 3.47
CA LEU A 138 -4.34 -4.72 2.19
C LEU A 138 -4.56 -3.63 1.14
N ALA A 139 -5.75 -3.03 1.05
CA ALA A 139 -6.04 -1.90 0.17
C ALA A 139 -5.19 -0.67 0.49
N ALA A 140 -5.01 -0.35 1.78
CA ALA A 140 -4.17 0.75 2.22
C ALA A 140 -2.70 0.54 1.81
N LEU A 141 -2.16 -0.65 2.06
CA LEU A 141 -0.76 -0.95 1.75
C LEU A 141 -0.51 -1.13 0.25
N GLU A 142 -1.49 -1.60 -0.52
CA GLU A 142 -1.45 -1.56 -1.98
C GLU A 142 -1.33 -0.11 -2.50
N SER A 143 -2.14 0.79 -1.96
CA SER A 143 -2.09 2.23 -2.31
C SER A 143 -0.73 2.84 -1.96
N VAL A 144 -0.16 2.50 -0.80
CA VAL A 144 1.19 2.92 -0.38
C VAL A 144 2.25 2.35 -1.33
N ALA A 145 2.18 1.08 -1.72
CA ALA A 145 3.11 0.49 -2.69
C ALA A 145 3.07 1.22 -4.04
N LYS A 146 1.88 1.61 -4.51
CA LYS A 146 1.71 2.45 -5.72
C LYS A 146 2.30 3.85 -5.53
N ALA A 147 2.16 4.44 -4.34
CA ALA A 147 2.79 5.72 -4.01
C ALA A 147 4.33 5.60 -4.04
N ILE A 148 4.90 4.54 -3.44
CA ILE A 148 6.35 4.26 -3.49
C ILE A 148 6.82 4.11 -4.94
N GLN A 149 6.04 3.44 -5.80
CA GLN A 149 6.37 3.31 -7.23
C GLN A 149 6.43 4.66 -7.95
N LYS A 150 5.53 5.60 -7.63
CA LYS A 150 5.58 6.97 -8.15
C LYS A 150 6.80 7.71 -7.59
N MET A 151 7.08 7.60 -6.29
CA MET A 151 8.23 8.20 -5.64
C MET A 151 9.56 7.68 -6.22
N GLU A 152 9.62 6.40 -6.64
CA GLU A 152 10.78 5.84 -7.31
C GLU A 152 11.07 6.55 -8.64
N LYS A 153 10.04 6.87 -9.43
CA LYS A 153 10.16 7.67 -10.66
C LYS A 153 10.69 9.08 -10.38
N GLU A 154 10.27 9.66 -9.26
CA GLU A 154 10.72 10.94 -8.74
C GLU A 154 12.09 10.87 -8.03
N LYS A 155 12.75 9.69 -8.02
CA LYS A 155 14.02 9.44 -7.32
C LYS A 155 13.98 9.85 -5.84
N THR A 156 12.88 9.61 -5.17
CA THR A 156 12.63 10.01 -3.78
C THR A 156 12.35 8.79 -2.90
N LEU A 157 12.92 8.77 -1.69
CA LEU A 157 12.64 7.82 -0.62
C LEU A 157 11.83 8.51 0.48
N HIS A 158 10.87 7.80 1.07
CA HIS A 158 10.10 8.30 2.22
C HIS A 158 10.85 8.14 3.55
N ARG A 159 11.42 6.97 3.80
CA ARG A 159 12.24 6.58 4.97
C ARG A 159 11.52 6.50 6.32
N ASP A 160 10.22 6.81 6.38
CA ASP A 160 9.39 6.69 7.60
C ASP A 160 8.00 6.12 7.28
N ILE A 161 7.94 5.06 6.47
CA ILE A 161 6.68 4.36 6.20
C ILE A 161 6.29 3.54 7.44
N LYS A 162 5.11 3.84 7.97
CA LYS A 162 4.49 3.17 9.12
C LYS A 162 2.98 3.42 9.12
N PRO A 163 2.17 2.61 9.83
CA PRO A 163 0.71 2.78 9.84
C PRO A 163 0.24 4.18 10.24
N GLU A 164 0.94 4.83 11.16
CA GLU A 164 0.61 6.16 11.67
C GLU A 164 0.75 7.25 10.59
N ASN A 165 1.61 7.04 9.58
CA ASN A 165 1.86 7.96 8.47
C ASN A 165 1.01 7.64 7.23
N ILE A 166 0.02 6.76 7.36
CA ILE A 166 -0.99 6.49 6.33
C ILE A 166 -2.29 7.14 6.75
N LEU A 167 -2.79 8.06 5.95
CA LEU A 167 -4.03 8.78 6.19
C LEU A 167 -5.16 8.23 5.32
N VAL A 168 -6.38 8.26 5.85
CA VAL A 168 -7.57 7.70 5.22
C VAL A 168 -8.58 8.81 4.93
N LYS A 169 -8.97 8.91 3.67
CA LYS A 169 -10.09 9.71 3.21
C LYS A 169 -11.28 8.80 2.97
N ASN A 170 -12.31 8.96 3.80
CA ASN A 170 -13.54 8.19 3.63
C ASN A 170 -14.39 8.84 2.54
N CYS A 171 -14.48 8.20 1.37
CA CYS A 171 -15.24 8.65 0.22
C CYS A 171 -16.57 7.88 0.05
N GLY A 172 -17.08 7.23 1.09
CA GLY A 172 -18.27 6.38 1.03
C GLY A 172 -17.92 4.92 0.76
N ALA A 173 -18.22 4.42 -0.44
CA ALA A 173 -18.08 2.99 -0.76
C ALA A 173 -16.63 2.45 -0.73
N SER A 174 -15.64 3.29 -0.97
CA SER A 174 -14.23 2.87 -0.96
C SER A 174 -13.34 3.97 -0.37
N PRO A 175 -12.62 3.70 0.74
CA PRO A 175 -11.67 4.66 1.30
C PRO A 175 -10.45 4.83 0.37
N GLU A 176 -9.93 6.08 0.31
CA GLU A 176 -8.67 6.41 -0.34
C GLU A 176 -7.56 6.57 0.71
N PHE A 177 -6.32 6.21 0.35
CA PHE A 177 -5.19 6.20 1.27
C PHE A 177 -4.05 7.05 0.76
N PHE A 178 -3.45 7.86 1.66
CA PHE A 178 -2.42 8.83 1.33
C PHE A 178 -1.27 8.77 2.33
N LEU A 179 -0.05 8.95 1.85
CA LEU A 179 1.12 9.13 2.71
C LEU A 179 1.19 10.55 3.27
N THR A 180 1.76 10.67 4.47
CA THR A 180 2.08 11.95 5.13
C THR A 180 3.42 11.85 5.85
N ASP A 181 3.92 12.97 6.34
CA ASP A 181 5.17 13.06 7.11
C ASP A 181 6.43 12.75 6.27
N PHE A 182 6.74 13.67 5.35
CA PHE A 182 7.91 13.61 4.47
C PHE A 182 9.19 14.22 5.11
N GLY A 183 9.21 14.42 6.43
CA GLY A 183 10.35 15.04 7.13
C GLY A 183 11.66 14.26 7.05
N LEU A 184 11.61 12.97 6.73
CA LEU A 184 12.78 12.13 6.47
C LEU A 184 12.97 11.82 4.97
N ALA A 185 12.14 12.37 4.09
CA ALA A 185 12.24 12.12 2.66
C ALA A 185 13.56 12.67 2.09
N ARG A 186 14.16 11.92 1.18
CA ARG A 186 15.45 12.27 0.54
C ARG A 186 15.52 11.74 -0.89
N PRO A 187 16.38 12.35 -1.74
CA PRO A 187 16.75 11.75 -3.01
C PRO A 187 17.40 10.37 -2.80
N ASN A 188 17.07 9.40 -3.64
CA ASN A 188 17.54 8.03 -3.52
C ASN A 188 19.03 7.83 -3.87
N TYR A 189 19.71 8.87 -4.39
CA TYR A 189 21.13 8.86 -4.78
C TYR A 189 22.05 9.52 -3.74
N LEU A 190 21.48 10.13 -2.67
CA LEU A 190 22.32 10.69 -1.60
C LEU A 190 22.69 9.57 -0.62
N GLU A 191 24.00 9.42 -0.40
CA GLU A 191 24.54 8.54 0.62
C GLU A 191 23.88 8.84 1.98
N SER A 192 23.41 7.81 2.64
CA SER A 192 22.85 7.93 3.98
C SER A 192 23.98 8.18 4.96
N LYS A 193 24.36 9.44 5.19
CA LYS A 193 24.97 9.76 6.48
C LYS A 193 23.97 9.39 7.54
N MET A 194 24.36 8.49 8.45
CA MET A 194 23.49 8.04 9.54
C MET A 194 22.91 9.25 10.24
N ASP A 195 21.59 9.44 10.12
CA ASP A 195 20.88 10.38 10.95
C ASP A 195 20.89 9.84 12.38
N ASN A 196 21.90 10.21 13.17
CA ASN A 196 22.10 9.79 14.56
C ASN A 196 20.93 10.13 15.50
N PHE A 197 19.90 10.83 14.99
CA PHE A 197 18.84 11.43 15.80
C PHE A 197 17.51 10.65 15.88
N SER A 198 17.33 9.55 15.19
CA SER A 198 16.03 8.85 15.17
C SER A 198 16.03 7.51 15.90
N ILE A 199 16.58 7.43 17.11
CA ILE A 199 16.48 6.22 17.95
C ILE A 199 15.11 6.10 18.63
N SER A 200 14.25 7.13 18.55
CA SER A 200 12.96 7.15 19.23
C SER A 200 11.84 6.52 18.42
N GLY A 201 11.48 5.31 18.75
CA GLY A 201 10.17 4.71 18.43
C GLY A 201 9.98 4.07 17.05
N THR A 202 10.55 4.62 15.99
CA THR A 202 10.34 4.19 14.59
C THR A 202 11.42 3.24 14.05
N GLY A 203 12.45 2.94 14.82
CA GLY A 203 13.56 2.08 14.40
C GLY A 203 13.14 0.66 13.97
N CYS A 204 12.03 0.14 14.51
CA CYS A 204 11.53 -1.19 14.18
C CYS A 204 10.97 -1.34 12.76
N TYR A 205 10.65 -0.25 12.06
CA TYR A 205 10.22 -0.27 10.65
C TYR A 205 11.38 -0.10 9.67
N ARG A 206 12.57 0.28 10.16
CA ARG A 206 13.73 0.53 9.30
C ARG A 206 14.31 -0.77 8.79
N SER A 207 14.70 -0.74 7.54
CA SER A 207 15.36 -1.87 6.91
C SER A 207 16.78 -2.09 7.45
N PRO A 208 17.28 -3.33 7.42
CA PRO A 208 18.63 -3.66 7.91
C PRO A 208 19.73 -2.80 7.28
N GLU A 209 19.68 -2.55 5.96
CA GLU A 209 20.65 -1.72 5.27
C GLU A 209 20.66 -0.26 5.76
N LEU A 210 19.49 0.29 6.14
CA LEU A 210 19.42 1.63 6.73
C LEU A 210 19.97 1.66 8.16
N LEU A 211 19.78 0.60 8.94
CA LEU A 211 20.30 0.51 10.30
C LEU A 211 21.82 0.29 10.32
N GLU A 212 22.34 -0.43 9.34
CA GLU A 212 23.76 -0.76 9.23
C GLU A 212 24.55 0.26 8.38
N GLY A 213 23.90 1.26 7.81
CA GLY A 213 24.53 2.27 6.95
C GLY A 213 25.06 1.69 5.63
N ARG A 214 24.46 0.58 5.15
CA ARG A 214 24.79 -0.04 3.87
C ARG A 214 24.18 0.75 2.70
N GLU A 215 24.65 0.47 1.49
CA GLU A 215 24.11 1.07 0.26
C GLU A 215 22.59 0.83 0.13
N ILE A 216 21.87 1.88 -0.25
CA ILE A 216 20.42 1.84 -0.50
C ILE A 216 20.17 1.49 -1.95
N VAL A 217 19.37 0.45 -2.19
CA VAL A 217 19.01 -0.01 -3.52
C VAL A 217 17.60 0.48 -3.88
N GLY A 218 17.52 1.62 -4.52
CA GLY A 218 16.23 2.23 -4.90
C GLY A 218 15.29 2.36 -3.72
N ASN A 219 13.98 2.16 -3.93
CA ASN A 219 12.98 2.26 -2.87
C ASN A 219 12.76 0.95 -2.08
N LYS A 220 13.75 0.05 -2.06
CA LYS A 220 13.64 -1.24 -1.37
C LYS A 220 13.56 -1.12 0.16
N SER A 221 14.13 -0.06 0.73
CA SER A 221 14.00 0.24 2.16
C SER A 221 12.57 0.62 2.54
N ASP A 222 11.87 1.40 1.69
CA ASP A 222 10.47 1.74 1.89
C ASP A 222 9.56 0.50 1.75
N ILE A 223 9.89 -0.41 0.83
CA ILE A 223 9.20 -1.70 0.69
C ILE A 223 9.37 -2.59 1.93
N TYR A 224 10.54 -2.59 2.56
CA TYR A 224 10.73 -3.28 3.84
C TYR A 224 9.81 -2.70 4.92
N SER A 225 9.80 -1.39 5.07
CA SER A 225 8.95 -0.68 6.05
C SER A 225 7.46 -0.97 5.82
N LEU A 226 7.04 -1.11 4.55
CA LEU A 226 5.70 -1.53 4.16
C LEU A 226 5.38 -2.94 4.64
N GLY A 227 6.31 -3.90 4.48
CA GLY A 227 6.16 -5.28 4.97
C GLY A 227 6.06 -5.36 6.49
N VAL A 228 6.88 -4.59 7.21
CA VAL A 228 6.79 -4.50 8.68
C VAL A 228 5.45 -3.86 9.12
N SER A 229 4.93 -2.91 8.34
CA SER A 229 3.61 -2.31 8.59
C SER A 229 2.50 -3.35 8.43
N LEU A 230 2.57 -4.21 7.40
CA LEU A 230 1.64 -5.33 7.21
C LEU A 230 1.69 -6.31 8.40
N TYR A 231 2.90 -6.72 8.80
CA TYR A 231 3.10 -7.55 9.99
C TYR A 231 2.48 -6.91 11.24
N LYS A 232 2.74 -5.62 11.47
CA LYS A 232 2.20 -4.89 12.63
C LYS A 232 0.68 -4.89 12.66
N LEU A 233 0.04 -4.70 11.53
CA LEU A 233 -1.41 -4.51 11.45
C LEU A 233 -2.19 -5.83 11.49
N LEU A 234 -1.66 -6.91 10.91
CA LEU A 234 -2.40 -8.19 10.77
C LEU A 234 -1.84 -9.33 11.62
N VAL A 235 -0.57 -9.31 12.00
CA VAL A 235 0.07 -10.41 12.73
C VAL A 235 0.36 -10.04 14.19
N HIS A 236 0.94 -8.87 14.42
CA HIS A 236 1.33 -8.44 15.76
C HIS A 236 0.13 -7.88 16.56
N LYS A 237 -0.71 -8.76 17.09
CA LYS A 237 -1.92 -8.41 17.85
C LYS A 237 -1.66 -7.91 19.28
N GLY A 238 -0.41 -7.83 19.71
CA GLY A 238 -0.03 -7.52 21.10
C GLY A 238 0.11 -6.03 21.42
N LYS A 239 -0.08 -5.67 22.70
CA LYS A 239 0.21 -4.34 23.26
C LYS A 239 1.71 -4.10 23.51
N LYS A 240 2.56 -5.11 23.33
CA LYS A 240 4.02 -5.01 23.51
C LYS A 240 4.63 -4.14 22.41
N ARG A 241 5.78 -3.55 22.72
CA ARG A 241 6.58 -2.82 21.72
C ARG A 241 6.84 -3.71 20.51
N LEU A 242 6.61 -3.19 19.32
CA LEU A 242 6.90 -3.89 18.08
C LEU A 242 8.40 -4.21 18.01
N GLN A 243 8.69 -5.49 17.84
CA GLN A 243 10.02 -6.01 17.50
C GLN A 243 9.83 -6.91 16.29
N PHE A 244 10.53 -6.64 15.22
CA PHE A 244 10.48 -7.44 14.00
C PHE A 244 11.89 -7.73 13.54
N ASP A 245 12.19 -9.03 13.40
CA ASP A 245 13.41 -9.53 12.80
C ASP A 245 13.02 -10.44 11.62
N PRO A 246 13.42 -10.11 10.39
CA PRO A 246 13.00 -10.85 9.20
C PRO A 246 13.49 -12.30 9.19
N LEU A 247 14.66 -12.58 9.76
CA LEU A 247 15.21 -13.93 9.82
C LEU A 247 14.46 -14.79 10.84
N ILE A 248 14.19 -14.23 12.03
CA ILE A 248 13.40 -14.91 13.06
C ILE A 248 11.98 -15.15 12.54
N PHE A 249 11.34 -14.16 11.91
CA PHE A 249 10.01 -14.30 11.35
C PHE A 249 9.96 -15.42 10.29
N ALA A 250 10.93 -15.45 9.36
CA ALA A 250 11.00 -16.49 8.33
C ALA A 250 11.15 -17.91 8.91
N HIS A 251 11.94 -18.06 9.99
CA HIS A 251 12.10 -19.36 10.67
C HIS A 251 10.87 -19.78 11.50
N GLN A 252 10.04 -18.83 11.91
CA GLN A 252 8.88 -19.07 12.79
C GLN A 252 7.55 -18.94 12.07
N VAL A 253 7.53 -18.79 10.74
CA VAL A 253 6.31 -18.54 9.97
C VAL A 253 5.22 -19.59 10.24
N ASP A 254 5.59 -20.86 10.40
CA ASP A 254 4.67 -21.96 10.70
C ASP A 254 3.96 -21.85 12.06
N GLN A 255 4.41 -20.93 12.94
CA GLN A 255 3.77 -20.68 14.25
C GLN A 255 2.56 -19.75 14.14
N TYR A 256 2.43 -19.01 13.03
CA TYR A 256 1.35 -18.04 12.81
C TYR A 256 0.11 -18.68 12.14
N LYS A 257 -0.36 -19.79 12.68
CA LYS A 257 -1.47 -20.60 12.12
C LYS A 257 -2.79 -19.86 11.93
N ASP A 258 -3.00 -18.77 12.66
CA ASP A 258 -4.22 -17.95 12.57
C ASP A 258 -4.13 -16.86 11.51
N VAL A 259 -2.99 -16.75 10.82
CA VAL A 259 -2.77 -15.76 9.75
C VAL A 259 -2.78 -16.48 8.42
N PRO A 260 -3.56 -16.02 7.43
CA PRO A 260 -3.60 -16.63 6.10
C PRO A 260 -2.23 -16.69 5.42
N ASP A 261 -1.95 -17.81 4.74
CA ASP A 261 -0.65 -18.07 4.10
C ASP A 261 -0.28 -17.01 3.07
N ASP A 262 -1.25 -16.52 2.30
CA ASP A 262 -1.03 -15.46 1.30
C ASP A 262 -0.53 -14.15 1.94
N ILE A 263 -0.99 -13.82 3.15
CA ILE A 263 -0.49 -12.65 3.92
C ILE A 263 0.93 -12.90 4.41
N LEU A 264 1.22 -14.10 4.93
CA LEU A 264 2.57 -14.47 5.39
C LEU A 264 3.57 -14.45 4.24
N GLU A 265 3.21 -14.97 3.07
CA GLU A 265 4.03 -14.94 1.85
C GLU A 265 4.35 -13.51 1.41
N VAL A 266 3.37 -12.61 1.45
CA VAL A 266 3.58 -11.19 1.11
C VAL A 266 4.53 -10.54 2.11
N ILE A 267 4.36 -10.74 3.43
CA ILE A 267 5.28 -10.20 4.44
C ILE A 267 6.70 -10.69 4.18
N LEU A 268 6.90 -12.00 3.98
CA LEU A 268 8.22 -12.59 3.70
C LEU A 268 8.87 -11.98 2.45
N ALA A 269 8.09 -11.77 1.38
CA ALA A 269 8.60 -11.21 0.13
C ALA A 269 8.98 -9.72 0.24
N LEU A 270 8.27 -8.96 1.07
CA LEU A 270 8.54 -7.54 1.32
C LEU A 270 9.70 -7.32 2.29
N THR A 271 9.97 -8.26 3.22
CA THR A 271 10.93 -8.09 4.32
C THR A 271 12.21 -8.90 4.17
N LYS A 272 12.55 -9.38 2.97
CA LYS A 272 13.83 -10.05 2.72
C LYS A 272 14.99 -9.22 3.28
N ASN A 273 15.96 -9.88 3.92
CA ASN A 273 17.11 -9.19 4.52
C ASN A 273 17.99 -8.54 3.44
N ASP A 274 18.19 -9.25 2.33
CA ASP A 274 18.87 -8.69 1.15
C ASP A 274 17.89 -7.81 0.34
N PRO A 275 18.20 -6.51 0.15
CA PRO A 275 17.38 -5.63 -0.67
C PRO A 275 17.18 -6.12 -2.11
N GLN A 276 18.15 -6.84 -2.69
CA GLN A 276 18.04 -7.34 -4.07
C GLN A 276 16.96 -8.41 -4.20
N GLU A 277 16.75 -9.22 -3.16
CA GLU A 277 15.73 -10.26 -3.12
C GLU A 277 14.32 -9.72 -2.84
N ARG A 278 14.19 -8.49 -2.32
CA ARG A 278 12.89 -7.88 -2.05
C ARG A 278 12.16 -7.55 -3.34
N LEU A 279 10.83 -7.55 -3.26
CA LEU A 279 9.99 -7.09 -4.37
C LEU A 279 10.31 -5.64 -4.75
N SER A 280 10.20 -5.32 -6.04
CA SER A 280 10.16 -3.93 -6.49
C SER A 280 8.82 -3.29 -6.06
N PRO A 281 8.71 -1.95 -6.01
CA PRO A 281 7.45 -1.29 -5.68
C PRO A 281 6.26 -1.77 -6.52
N GLN A 282 6.45 -1.96 -7.83
CA GLN A 282 5.43 -2.48 -8.72
C GLN A 282 5.01 -3.93 -8.35
N LYS A 283 5.98 -4.82 -8.11
CA LYS A 283 5.69 -6.20 -7.72
C LYS A 283 5.04 -6.27 -6.33
N ALA A 284 5.41 -5.38 -5.41
CA ALA A 284 4.79 -5.26 -4.10
C ALA A 284 3.33 -4.84 -4.21
N ALA A 285 3.01 -3.83 -5.03
CA ALA A 285 1.63 -3.44 -5.31
C ALA A 285 0.81 -4.61 -5.88
N THR A 286 1.36 -5.35 -6.86
CA THR A 286 0.69 -6.53 -7.42
C THR A 286 0.47 -7.65 -6.40
N ALA A 287 1.44 -7.92 -5.53
CA ALA A 287 1.32 -8.95 -4.50
C ALA A 287 0.24 -8.60 -3.47
N LEU A 288 0.23 -7.34 -3.00
CA LEU A 288 -0.79 -6.82 -2.08
C LEU A 288 -2.18 -6.80 -2.72
N HIS A 289 -2.28 -6.41 -3.99
CA HIS A 289 -3.52 -6.45 -4.75
C HIS A 289 -4.08 -7.87 -4.83
N ARG A 290 -3.26 -8.87 -5.15
CA ARG A 290 -3.69 -10.28 -5.19
C ARG A 290 -4.17 -10.77 -3.83
N ALA A 291 -3.45 -10.46 -2.76
CA ALA A 291 -3.90 -10.78 -1.41
C ALA A 291 -5.24 -10.09 -1.10
N LEU A 292 -5.40 -8.79 -1.46
CA LEU A 292 -6.66 -8.08 -1.29
C LEU A 292 -7.83 -8.79 -1.97
N LEU A 293 -7.66 -9.24 -3.22
CA LEU A 293 -8.72 -9.95 -3.95
C LEU A 293 -9.09 -11.32 -3.34
N VAL A 294 -8.19 -11.95 -2.59
CA VAL A 294 -8.51 -13.16 -1.81
C VAL A 294 -9.43 -12.84 -0.63
N HIS A 295 -9.26 -11.67 -0.03
CA HIS A 295 -9.99 -11.26 1.18
C HIS A 295 -11.18 -10.32 0.91
N ASP A 296 -11.39 -9.89 -0.35
CA ASP A 296 -12.50 -9.05 -0.81
C ASP A 296 -13.21 -9.70 -2.00
N LYS A 297 -14.23 -10.49 -1.72
CA LYS A 297 -14.96 -11.27 -2.73
C LYS A 297 -15.71 -10.40 -3.74
N GLU A 298 -16.25 -9.26 -3.31
CA GLU A 298 -16.98 -8.34 -4.20
C GLU A 298 -16.02 -7.70 -5.19
N ARG A 299 -14.89 -7.22 -4.70
CA ARG A 299 -13.83 -6.67 -5.54
C ARG A 299 -13.25 -7.72 -6.48
N TYR A 300 -13.01 -8.93 -6.01
CA TYR A 300 -12.57 -10.04 -6.87
C TYR A 300 -13.54 -10.32 -8.01
N ALA A 301 -14.84 -10.38 -7.73
CA ALA A 301 -15.86 -10.60 -8.77
C ALA A 301 -15.86 -9.46 -9.81
N ALA A 302 -15.77 -8.20 -9.38
CA ALA A 302 -15.70 -7.05 -10.27
C ALA A 302 -14.43 -7.08 -11.16
N GLU A 303 -13.29 -7.45 -10.61
CA GLU A 303 -12.02 -7.56 -11.36
C GLU A 303 -12.06 -8.70 -12.40
N VAL A 304 -12.67 -9.84 -12.05
CA VAL A 304 -12.91 -10.95 -12.98
C VAL A 304 -13.81 -10.51 -14.13
N ASP A 305 -14.90 -9.79 -13.85
CA ASP A 305 -15.81 -9.26 -14.88
C ASP A 305 -15.11 -8.25 -15.78
N LEU A 306 -14.26 -7.38 -15.23
CA LEU A 306 -13.45 -6.42 -15.97
C LEU A 306 -12.45 -7.13 -16.91
N ALA A 307 -11.76 -8.15 -16.42
CA ALA A 307 -10.84 -8.97 -17.22
C ALA A 307 -11.56 -9.70 -18.36
N LEU A 308 -12.74 -10.26 -18.09
CA LEU A 308 -13.61 -10.87 -19.10
C LEU A 308 -14.06 -9.86 -20.16
N TYR A 309 -14.47 -8.67 -19.75
CA TYR A 309 -14.87 -7.61 -20.67
C TYR A 309 -13.71 -7.18 -21.56
N ALA A 310 -12.52 -6.96 -20.97
CA ALA A 310 -11.32 -6.59 -21.71
C ALA A 310 -10.89 -7.68 -22.72
N LEU A 311 -10.96 -8.96 -22.34
CA LEU A 311 -10.68 -10.07 -23.25
C LEU A 311 -11.66 -10.10 -24.43
N ARG A 312 -12.94 -9.83 -24.22
CA ARG A 312 -13.95 -9.80 -25.30
C ARG A 312 -13.75 -8.65 -26.24
N GLY A 313 -13.38 -7.47 -25.72
CA GLY A 313 -13.12 -6.27 -26.49
C GLY A 313 -11.75 -6.29 -27.19
N HIS A 314 -10.94 -7.34 -27.00
CA HIS A 314 -9.54 -7.41 -27.46
C HIS A 314 -8.74 -6.19 -27.01
N CYS A 315 -8.96 -5.72 -25.76
CA CYS A 315 -8.27 -4.57 -25.21
C CYS A 315 -6.81 -4.93 -24.91
N ASP A 316 -5.90 -3.98 -25.16
CA ASP A 316 -4.45 -4.20 -24.98
C ASP A 316 -4.06 -4.53 -23.53
N ASN A 317 -4.84 -4.06 -22.55
CA ASN A 317 -4.61 -4.33 -21.12
C ASN A 317 -5.22 -5.64 -20.60
N ALA A 318 -5.86 -6.45 -21.44
CA ALA A 318 -6.52 -7.70 -21.01
C ALA A 318 -5.55 -8.65 -20.29
N ASN A 319 -4.34 -8.83 -20.83
CA ASN A 319 -3.31 -9.67 -20.22
C ASN A 319 -2.85 -9.13 -18.86
N GLU A 320 -2.76 -7.83 -18.70
CA GLU A 320 -2.39 -7.18 -17.43
C GLU A 320 -3.45 -7.44 -16.35
N LEU A 321 -4.73 -7.26 -16.70
CA LEU A 321 -5.86 -7.55 -15.82
C LEU A 321 -5.90 -9.02 -15.40
N VAL A 322 -5.75 -9.95 -16.32
CA VAL A 322 -5.69 -11.39 -16.02
C VAL A 322 -4.53 -11.72 -15.09
N ASN A 323 -3.35 -11.13 -15.34
CA ASN A 323 -2.15 -11.37 -14.53
C ASN A 323 -2.23 -10.72 -13.15
N SER A 324 -3.14 -9.77 -12.92
CA SER A 324 -3.36 -9.18 -11.59
C SER A 324 -4.19 -10.06 -10.66
N LEU A 325 -4.97 -11.01 -11.20
CA LEU A 325 -5.81 -11.88 -10.41
C LEU A 325 -5.01 -12.87 -9.54
N PRO A 326 -5.53 -13.26 -8.36
CA PRO A 326 -4.95 -14.33 -7.54
C PRO A 326 -4.82 -15.64 -8.32
N ARG A 327 -3.84 -16.47 -7.95
CA ARG A 327 -3.71 -17.81 -8.53
C ARG A 327 -4.97 -18.62 -8.22
N GLY A 328 -5.55 -19.24 -9.25
CA GLY A 328 -6.74 -20.06 -9.12
C GLY A 328 -7.33 -20.41 -10.47
N ALA A 329 -8.42 -21.17 -10.46
CA ALA A 329 -9.05 -21.67 -11.68
C ALA A 329 -9.53 -20.54 -12.60
N ALA A 330 -10.10 -19.47 -12.07
CA ALA A 330 -10.56 -18.33 -12.85
C ALA A 330 -9.41 -17.62 -13.57
N ALA A 331 -8.33 -17.30 -12.87
CA ALA A 331 -7.13 -16.70 -13.48
C ALA A 331 -6.52 -17.62 -14.55
N THR A 332 -6.44 -18.92 -14.26
CA THR A 332 -5.94 -19.93 -15.22
C THR A 332 -6.79 -19.98 -16.48
N LEU A 333 -8.12 -19.99 -16.35
CA LEU A 333 -9.04 -20.04 -17.49
C LEU A 333 -8.96 -18.77 -18.33
N LEU A 334 -8.89 -17.60 -17.68
CA LEU A 334 -8.76 -16.30 -18.36
C LEU A 334 -7.41 -16.18 -19.08
N ALA A 335 -6.30 -16.62 -18.45
CA ALA A 335 -4.98 -16.62 -19.05
C ALA A 335 -4.93 -17.58 -20.28
N ALA A 336 -5.55 -18.75 -20.18
CA ALA A 336 -5.66 -19.67 -21.30
C ALA A 336 -6.52 -19.09 -22.44
N ALA A 337 -7.61 -18.39 -22.12
CA ALA A 337 -8.45 -17.71 -23.11
C ALA A 337 -7.67 -16.59 -23.81
N ALA A 338 -6.88 -15.81 -23.08
CA ALA A 338 -6.00 -14.78 -23.64
C ALA A 338 -4.97 -15.40 -24.61
N ALA A 339 -4.29 -16.48 -24.20
CA ALA A 339 -3.34 -17.20 -25.05
C ALA A 339 -4.00 -17.71 -26.34
N LEU A 340 -5.22 -18.26 -26.27
CA LEU A 340 -5.97 -18.74 -27.45
C LEU A 340 -6.35 -17.59 -28.40
N GLN A 341 -6.69 -16.41 -27.89
CA GLN A 341 -6.93 -15.22 -28.73
C GLN A 341 -5.70 -14.84 -29.56
N HIS A 342 -4.50 -14.96 -28.98
CA HIS A 342 -3.23 -14.76 -29.68
C HIS A 342 -2.74 -15.97 -30.48
N LYS A 343 -3.57 -17.01 -30.62
CA LYS A 343 -3.25 -18.29 -31.31
C LYS A 343 -2.08 -19.06 -30.66
N ASP A 344 -1.75 -18.77 -29.42
CA ASP A 344 -0.72 -19.48 -28.65
C ASP A 344 -1.32 -20.70 -27.95
N ILE A 345 -1.58 -21.75 -28.77
CA ILE A 345 -2.15 -23.00 -28.31
C ILE A 345 -1.22 -23.71 -27.31
N LYS A 346 0.10 -23.55 -27.45
CA LYS A 346 1.08 -24.20 -26.56
C LYS A 346 0.96 -23.66 -25.13
N THR A 347 0.93 -22.36 -24.97
CA THR A 347 0.77 -21.73 -23.65
C THR A 347 -0.60 -22.03 -23.04
N ALA A 348 -1.68 -21.97 -23.82
CA ALA A 348 -3.01 -22.31 -23.33
C ALA A 348 -3.07 -23.78 -22.82
N ARG A 349 -2.47 -24.73 -23.57
CA ARG A 349 -2.35 -26.13 -23.17
C ARG A 349 -1.59 -26.29 -21.84
N GLN A 350 -0.45 -25.63 -21.69
CA GLN A 350 0.36 -25.69 -20.45
C GLN A 350 -0.39 -25.16 -19.24
N LEU A 351 -1.06 -23.99 -19.37
CA LEU A 351 -1.84 -23.39 -18.31
C LEU A 351 -2.97 -24.30 -17.84
N LEU A 352 -3.77 -24.84 -18.78
CA LEU A 352 -4.92 -25.70 -18.46
C LEU A 352 -4.49 -27.05 -17.89
N ALA A 353 -3.39 -27.62 -18.37
CA ALA A 353 -2.85 -28.88 -17.88
C ALA A 353 -2.27 -28.79 -16.47
N GLY A 354 -1.76 -27.62 -16.06
CA GLY A 354 -1.21 -27.36 -14.73
C GLY A 354 -2.26 -27.14 -13.64
N SER A 355 -3.55 -27.18 -13.95
CA SER A 355 -4.64 -26.96 -13.00
C SER A 355 -5.42 -28.23 -12.70
N ASP A 356 -5.75 -28.47 -11.43
CA ASP A 356 -6.61 -29.59 -10.99
C ASP A 356 -8.10 -29.24 -11.01
N HIS A 357 -8.48 -28.05 -11.45
CA HIS A 357 -9.88 -27.65 -11.48
C HIS A 357 -10.64 -28.27 -12.66
N PRO A 358 -11.83 -28.84 -12.43
CA PRO A 358 -12.59 -29.56 -13.48
C PRO A 358 -12.93 -28.75 -14.73
N ALA A 359 -13.14 -27.42 -14.58
CA ALA A 359 -13.36 -26.53 -15.71
C ALA A 359 -12.11 -26.46 -16.62
N CYS A 360 -10.90 -26.46 -16.05
CA CYS A 360 -9.66 -26.45 -16.82
C CYS A 360 -9.51 -27.73 -17.65
N TRP A 361 -9.86 -28.88 -17.10
CA TRP A 361 -9.87 -30.16 -17.85
C TRP A 361 -10.88 -30.16 -19.01
N PHE A 362 -12.06 -29.52 -18.78
CA PHE A 362 -13.07 -29.37 -19.83
C PHE A 362 -12.54 -28.54 -21.01
N TYR A 363 -11.92 -27.40 -20.74
CA TYR A 363 -11.36 -26.55 -21.78
C TYR A 363 -10.10 -27.16 -22.42
N LEU A 364 -9.30 -27.89 -21.65
CA LEU A 364 -8.13 -28.62 -22.14
C LEU A 364 -8.57 -29.70 -23.16
N ALA A 365 -9.70 -30.34 -22.94
CA ALA A 365 -10.27 -31.29 -23.89
C ALA A 365 -10.56 -30.68 -25.27
N GLY A 366 -10.89 -29.36 -25.31
CA GLY A 366 -11.04 -28.65 -26.58
C GLY A 366 -9.71 -28.29 -27.26
N VAL A 367 -8.61 -28.24 -26.51
CA VAL A 367 -7.27 -27.91 -27.00
C VAL A 367 -6.43 -29.14 -27.34
N ILE A 368 -6.73 -30.30 -26.73
CA ILE A 368 -6.04 -31.59 -26.96
C ILE A 368 -7.05 -32.65 -27.40
N PRO A 369 -7.41 -32.72 -28.69
CA PRO A 369 -8.45 -33.63 -29.18
C PRO A 369 -8.16 -35.10 -28.89
N GLU A 370 -6.89 -35.51 -28.92
CA GLU A 370 -6.44 -36.88 -28.65
C GLU A 370 -6.70 -37.36 -27.20
N GLN A 371 -6.86 -36.42 -26.25
CA GLN A 371 -7.17 -36.71 -24.86
C GLN A 371 -8.57 -36.24 -24.44
N ALA A 372 -9.37 -35.76 -25.40
CA ALA A 372 -10.64 -35.11 -25.12
C ALA A 372 -11.60 -35.98 -24.31
N GLN A 373 -11.75 -37.25 -24.69
CA GLN A 373 -12.65 -38.18 -24.03
C GLN A 373 -12.27 -38.39 -22.55
N SER A 374 -10.99 -38.64 -22.24
CA SER A 374 -10.50 -38.88 -20.90
C SER A 374 -10.63 -37.64 -20.02
N LEU A 375 -10.33 -36.45 -20.56
CA LEU A 375 -10.44 -35.17 -19.85
C LEU A 375 -11.90 -34.81 -19.55
N LEU A 376 -12.82 -35.05 -20.48
CA LEU A 376 -14.25 -34.82 -20.27
C LEU A 376 -14.81 -35.77 -19.20
N GLU A 377 -14.42 -37.05 -19.22
CA GLU A 377 -14.83 -38.01 -18.21
C GLU A 377 -14.31 -37.65 -16.81
N ARG A 378 -13.06 -37.17 -16.74
CA ARG A 378 -12.45 -36.65 -15.48
C ARG A 378 -13.23 -35.48 -14.95
N ALA A 379 -13.51 -34.48 -15.77
CA ALA A 379 -14.28 -33.31 -15.40
C ALA A 379 -15.72 -33.63 -14.98
N ALA A 380 -16.37 -34.54 -15.71
CA ALA A 380 -17.73 -35.01 -15.42
C ALA A 380 -17.82 -35.77 -14.10
N ARG A 381 -16.83 -36.62 -13.78
CA ARG A 381 -16.73 -37.35 -12.49
C ARG A 381 -16.52 -36.38 -11.33
N ALA A 382 -15.81 -35.28 -11.53
CA ALA A 382 -15.65 -34.22 -10.55
C ALA A 382 -16.86 -33.27 -10.43
N GLY A 383 -17.97 -33.58 -11.10
CA GLY A 383 -19.23 -32.85 -10.95
C GLY A 383 -19.44 -31.70 -11.94
N TYR A 384 -18.51 -31.46 -12.88
CA TYR A 384 -18.62 -30.34 -13.80
C TYR A 384 -19.71 -30.58 -14.88
N ALA A 385 -20.83 -29.85 -14.75
CA ALA A 385 -22.02 -30.06 -15.57
C ALA A 385 -21.80 -29.90 -17.10
N PRO A 386 -21.00 -28.91 -17.59
CA PRO A 386 -20.72 -28.79 -19.02
C PRO A 386 -19.98 -30.00 -19.61
N ALA A 387 -19.10 -30.66 -18.84
CA ALA A 387 -18.41 -31.86 -19.29
C ALA A 387 -19.38 -33.04 -19.41
N ARG A 388 -20.34 -33.20 -18.48
CA ARG A 388 -21.41 -34.18 -18.56
C ARG A 388 -22.27 -33.99 -19.82
N ALA A 389 -22.64 -32.73 -20.10
CA ALA A 389 -23.40 -32.37 -21.29
C ALA A 389 -22.63 -32.66 -22.58
N ALA A 390 -21.30 -32.40 -22.61
CA ALA A 390 -20.45 -32.71 -23.78
C ALA A 390 -20.33 -34.22 -24.04
N LEU A 391 -20.24 -35.04 -23.00
CA LEU A 391 -20.21 -36.50 -23.12
C LEU A 391 -21.53 -37.08 -23.66
N LEU A 392 -22.66 -36.40 -23.45
CA LEU A 392 -23.98 -36.77 -23.98
C LEU A 392 -24.17 -36.34 -25.44
N GLY A 393 -23.13 -35.83 -26.13
CA GLY A 393 -23.16 -35.52 -27.56
C GLY A 393 -23.87 -34.21 -27.91
N LEU A 394 -24.08 -33.31 -26.96
CA LEU A 394 -24.63 -31.99 -27.24
C LEU A 394 -23.66 -31.16 -28.11
N PRO A 395 -24.16 -30.46 -29.16
CA PRO A 395 -23.31 -29.79 -30.13
C PRO A 395 -22.42 -28.73 -29.43
N ARG A 396 -21.12 -28.75 -29.70
CA ARG A 396 -20.13 -27.83 -29.24
C ARG A 396 -20.29 -26.46 -29.96
N ASN A 397 -21.16 -25.59 -29.45
CA ASN A 397 -21.30 -24.25 -29.97
C ASN A 397 -20.31 -23.32 -29.24
N PRO A 398 -19.40 -22.59 -29.93
CA PRO A 398 -18.47 -21.65 -29.32
C PRO A 398 -19.12 -20.58 -28.41
N GLN A 399 -20.32 -20.11 -28.77
CA GLN A 399 -21.08 -19.17 -27.95
C GLN A 399 -21.60 -19.82 -26.64
N LYS A 400 -21.96 -21.12 -26.67
CA LYS A 400 -22.33 -21.87 -25.47
C LYS A 400 -21.12 -22.22 -24.60
N GLN A 401 -19.93 -22.40 -25.20
CA GLN A 401 -18.69 -22.56 -24.44
C GLN A 401 -18.33 -21.31 -23.66
N LEU A 402 -18.55 -20.12 -24.23
CA LEU A 402 -18.35 -18.85 -23.54
C LEU A 402 -19.36 -18.65 -22.40
N ALA A 403 -20.62 -19.06 -22.59
CA ALA A 403 -21.64 -19.06 -21.55
C ALA A 403 -21.32 -20.06 -20.42
N ALA A 404 -20.74 -21.21 -20.74
CA ALA A 404 -20.27 -22.20 -19.75
C ALA A 404 -19.04 -21.68 -18.96
N LEU A 405 -18.15 -20.92 -19.60
CA LEU A 405 -17.06 -20.20 -18.91
C LEU A 405 -17.59 -19.21 -17.88
N ARG A 406 -18.62 -18.42 -18.26
CA ARG A 406 -19.30 -17.50 -17.35
C ARG A 406 -19.93 -18.22 -16.15
N ALA A 407 -20.66 -19.31 -16.40
CA ALA A 407 -21.30 -20.08 -15.36
C ALA A 407 -20.28 -20.74 -14.41
N ALA A 408 -19.15 -21.21 -14.94
CA ALA A 408 -18.06 -21.77 -14.14
C ALA A 408 -17.38 -20.71 -13.26
N LEU A 409 -17.17 -19.48 -13.77
CA LEU A 409 -16.58 -18.37 -13.04
C LEU A 409 -17.52 -17.76 -11.98
N GLN A 410 -18.84 -17.88 -12.18
CA GLN A 410 -19.83 -17.46 -11.17
C GLN A 410 -20.02 -18.46 -10.03
N GLN A 411 -19.57 -19.72 -10.21
CA GLN A 411 -19.63 -20.77 -9.20
C GLN A 411 -18.33 -20.88 -8.37
N LEU A 412 -17.27 -20.16 -8.77
CA LEU A 412 -15.99 -20.01 -8.04
C LEU A 412 -16.01 -18.79 -7.15
#